data_dc13929f6796d34afc617dd3d6d486f1
#
_entry.id   dc13929f6796d34afc617dd3d6d486f1
#
_cell.length_a   1.000
_cell.length_b   1.000
_cell.length_c   1.000
_cell.angle_alpha   90.00
_cell.angle_beta   90.00
_cell.angle_gamma   90.00
#
_symmetry.space_group_name_H-M   'P 1'
#
loop_
_entity.id
_entity.type
_entity.pdbx_description
1 polymer ?
#
loop_
_entity_poly.entity_id
_entity_poly.type
_entity_poly.pdbx_seq_one_letter_code
_entity_poly.pdbx_strand_id
1 'polypeptide(L)'
;MRFEFDAAKSASNKAKYGIDFVEAQALWNDPDRVEGPGRSTDEPRFQVVGQIGEAIWTATVTYRHEQTIRIISVRHARADEKAQYLEGAREVGHR
;
A
#
# COMPACT_ATOMS: atom_id res chain seq x y z
N MET A 1 -14.05 0.12 7.14
CA MET A 1 -12.59 -0.06 7.11
C MET A 1 -11.94 1.05 7.92
N ARG A 2 -11.08 0.69 8.82
CA ARG A 2 -10.37 1.64 9.67
C ARG A 2 -8.89 1.59 9.40
N PHE A 3 -8.23 2.74 9.51
CA PHE A 3 -6.79 2.82 9.40
C PHE A 3 -6.19 3.31 10.71
N GLU A 4 -5.03 2.75 11.06
CA GLU A 4 -4.23 3.27 12.16
C GLU A 4 -2.77 3.33 11.74
N PHE A 5 -2.00 4.15 12.41
CA PHE A 5 -0.58 4.30 12.13
C PHE A 5 0.09 5.12 13.21
N ASP A 6 1.40 5.06 13.23
CA ASP A 6 2.23 5.89 14.11
C ASP A 6 2.42 7.26 13.45
N ALA A 7 2.03 8.32 14.13
CA ALA A 7 2.09 9.68 13.58
C ALA A 7 3.51 10.12 13.22
N ALA A 8 4.51 9.73 14.04
CA ALA A 8 5.89 10.07 13.75
C ALA A 8 6.40 9.36 12.50
N LYS A 9 6.01 8.12 12.30
CA LYS A 9 6.37 7.37 11.09
C LYS A 9 5.68 7.94 9.86
N SER A 10 4.45 8.41 10.00
CA SER A 10 3.73 9.06 8.90
C SER A 10 4.46 10.32 8.45
N ALA A 11 4.86 11.16 9.40
CA ALA A 11 5.60 12.39 9.11
C ALA A 11 6.96 12.09 8.46
N SER A 12 7.66 11.09 8.98
CA SER A 12 8.94 10.66 8.44
C SER A 12 8.79 10.14 7.02
N ASN A 13 7.73 9.38 6.77
CA ASN A 13 7.44 8.86 5.44
C ASN A 13 7.16 9.99 4.44
N LYS A 14 6.45 11.01 4.87
CA LYS A 14 6.19 12.19 4.03
C LYS A 14 7.49 12.89 3.66
N ALA A 15 8.39 13.07 4.61
CA ALA A 15 9.67 13.72 4.36
C ALA A 15 10.55 12.89 3.41
N LYS A 16 10.52 11.57 3.54
CA LYS A 16 11.40 10.69 2.79
C LYS A 16 10.87 10.37 1.39
N TYR A 17 9.58 10.14 1.24
CA TYR A 17 9.00 9.65 0.00
C TYR A 17 7.94 10.56 -0.61
N GLY A 18 7.55 11.62 0.09
CA GLY A 18 6.56 12.55 -0.43
C GLY A 18 5.12 12.15 -0.19
N ILE A 19 4.89 11.12 0.61
CA ILE A 19 3.54 10.65 0.94
C ILE A 19 3.45 10.31 2.42
N ASP A 20 2.40 10.76 3.08
CA ASP A 20 2.12 10.38 4.46
C ASP A 20 1.10 9.24 4.49
N PHE A 21 0.77 8.77 5.69
CA PHE A 21 -0.11 7.62 5.83
C PHE A 21 -1.60 7.98 5.73
N VAL A 22 -1.95 9.25 5.79
CA VAL A 22 -3.32 9.68 5.49
C VAL A 22 -3.51 9.66 3.97
N GLU A 23 -2.57 10.22 3.23
CA GLU A 23 -2.60 10.22 1.76
C GLU A 23 -2.58 8.80 1.20
N ALA A 24 -1.79 7.92 1.81
CA ALA A 24 -1.64 6.55 1.36
C ALA A 24 -2.94 5.73 1.46
N GLN A 25 -3.89 6.16 2.25
CA GLN A 25 -5.18 5.48 2.36
C GLN A 25 -5.93 5.44 1.03
N ALA A 26 -5.60 6.34 0.12
CA ALA A 26 -6.18 6.35 -1.22
C ALA A 26 -5.85 5.08 -2.03
N LEU A 27 -4.83 4.31 -1.64
CA LEU A 27 -4.56 3.01 -2.27
C LEU A 27 -5.77 2.09 -2.22
N TRP A 28 -6.54 2.18 -1.15
CA TRP A 28 -7.70 1.31 -0.97
C TRP A 28 -8.91 1.74 -1.80
N ASN A 29 -8.81 2.88 -2.49
CA ASN A 29 -9.81 3.31 -3.46
C ASN A 29 -9.51 2.76 -4.86
N ASP A 30 -8.33 2.17 -5.05
CA ASP A 30 -7.95 1.57 -6.33
C ASP A 30 -8.51 0.15 -6.40
N PRO A 31 -9.48 -0.12 -7.29
CA PRO A 31 -10.06 -1.46 -7.41
C PRO A 31 -9.09 -2.48 -7.98
N ASP A 32 -8.02 -2.02 -8.63
CA ASP A 32 -7.02 -2.89 -9.25
C ASP A 32 -5.82 -3.17 -8.35
N ARG A 33 -5.85 -2.66 -7.12
CA ARG A 33 -4.73 -2.89 -6.19
C ARG A 33 -4.49 -4.38 -6.01
N VAL A 34 -3.22 -4.75 -5.86
CA VAL A 34 -2.83 -6.14 -5.62
C VAL A 34 -2.21 -6.25 -4.24
N GLU A 35 -2.44 -7.36 -3.60
CA GLU A 35 -1.94 -7.61 -2.27
C GLU A 35 -1.16 -8.92 -2.26
N GLY A 36 -0.04 -8.92 -1.57
CA GLY A 36 0.78 -10.10 -1.42
C GLY A 36 1.45 -10.14 -0.05
N PRO A 37 2.18 -11.21 0.23
CA PRO A 37 2.87 -11.32 1.50
C PRO A 37 4.04 -10.35 1.57
N GLY A 38 4.22 -9.75 2.75
CA GLY A 38 5.38 -8.94 3.05
C GLY A 38 6.33 -9.71 3.96
N ARG A 39 7.42 -9.08 4.33
CA ARG A 39 8.29 -9.64 5.33
C ARG A 39 7.59 -9.64 6.67
N SER A 40 7.58 -10.80 7.32
CA SER A 40 7.05 -10.89 8.66
C SER A 40 8.12 -11.25 9.66
N THR A 41 8.03 -10.66 10.84
CA THR A 41 8.85 -11.04 11.97
C THR A 41 7.92 -11.64 13.02
N ASP A 42 7.35 -10.81 13.86
CA ASP A 42 6.48 -11.27 14.95
C ASP A 42 5.02 -11.32 14.54
N GLU A 43 4.63 -10.50 13.58
CA GLU A 43 3.25 -10.48 13.10
C GLU A 43 3.22 -10.50 11.58
N PRO A 44 2.19 -11.09 10.99
CA PRO A 44 2.07 -11.12 9.53
C PRO A 44 1.98 -9.73 8.93
N ARG A 45 2.76 -9.50 7.89
CA ARG A 45 2.73 -8.25 7.13
C ARG A 45 2.37 -8.53 5.69
N PHE A 46 1.76 -7.56 5.06
CA PHE A 46 1.30 -7.65 3.68
C PHE A 46 1.75 -6.42 2.92
N GLN A 47 1.95 -6.59 1.63
CA GLN A 47 2.23 -5.47 0.73
C GLN A 47 1.03 -5.23 -0.14
N VAL A 48 0.63 -3.97 -0.24
CA VAL A 48 -0.47 -3.54 -1.08
C VAL A 48 0.10 -2.60 -2.13
N VAL A 49 -0.04 -2.96 -3.40
CA VAL A 49 0.46 -2.17 -4.52
C VAL A 49 -0.74 -1.59 -5.25
N GLY A 50 -0.72 -0.29 -5.43
CA GLY A 50 -1.83 0.40 -6.10
C GLY A 50 -1.40 1.76 -6.63
N GLN A 51 -2.32 2.40 -7.33
CA GLN A 51 -2.09 3.68 -7.97
C GLN A 51 -2.80 4.79 -7.23
N ILE A 52 -2.08 5.89 -7.01
CA ILE A 52 -2.64 7.13 -6.50
C ILE A 52 -2.21 8.21 -7.50
N GLY A 53 -3.18 8.82 -8.18
CA GLY A 53 -2.86 9.74 -9.25
C GLY A 53 -2.11 9.01 -10.36
N GLU A 54 -0.93 9.48 -10.70
CA GLU A 54 -0.11 8.88 -11.77
C GLU A 54 0.98 7.96 -11.24
N ALA A 55 1.12 7.85 -9.93
CA ALA A 55 2.20 7.07 -9.32
C ALA A 55 1.68 5.76 -8.73
N ILE A 56 2.52 4.74 -8.79
CA ILE A 56 2.24 3.43 -8.20
C ILE A 56 3.06 3.31 -6.93
N TRP A 57 2.39 2.97 -5.84
CA TRP A 57 2.97 2.91 -4.50
C TRP A 57 2.82 1.52 -3.91
N THR A 58 3.74 1.17 -3.03
CA THR A 58 3.66 -0.06 -2.24
C THR A 58 3.59 0.30 -0.77
N ALA A 59 2.51 -0.11 -0.13
CA ALA A 59 2.34 0.04 1.30
C ALA A 59 2.59 -1.28 1.99
N THR A 60 3.30 -1.23 3.13
CA THR A 60 3.43 -2.38 4.01
C THR A 60 2.45 -2.19 5.16
N VAL A 61 1.62 -3.18 5.39
CA VAL A 61 0.55 -3.10 6.38
C VAL A 61 0.49 -4.36 7.21
N THR A 62 -0.19 -4.28 8.34
CA THR A 62 -0.63 -5.44 9.09
C THR A 62 -2.13 -5.27 9.35
N TYR A 63 -2.84 -6.39 9.41
CA TYR A 63 -4.26 -6.37 9.71
C TYR A 63 -4.46 -6.61 11.19
N ARG A 64 -5.18 -5.67 11.79
CA ARG A 64 -5.61 -5.80 13.17
C ARG A 64 -7.04 -6.33 13.16
N HIS A 65 -7.56 -6.65 14.31
CA HIS A 65 -8.94 -7.09 14.43
C HIS A 65 -9.92 -6.01 13.96
N GLU A 66 -11.14 -6.41 13.67
CA GLU A 66 -12.24 -5.49 13.34
C GLU A 66 -12.02 -4.65 12.08
N GLN A 67 -11.45 -5.26 11.05
CA GLN A 67 -11.25 -4.57 9.78
C GLN A 67 -10.33 -3.34 9.87
N THR A 68 -9.43 -3.33 10.82
CA THR A 68 -8.47 -2.25 11.00
C THR A 68 -7.18 -2.59 10.27
N ILE A 69 -6.71 -1.65 9.46
CA ILE A 69 -5.46 -1.78 8.72
C ILE A 69 -4.44 -0.84 9.35
N ARG A 70 -3.34 -1.41 9.80
CA ARG A 70 -2.25 -0.60 10.33
C ARG A 70 -1.21 -0.39 9.26
N ILE A 71 -1.01 0.85 8.84
CA ILE A 71 0.00 1.22 7.84
C ILE A 71 1.35 1.36 8.54
N ILE A 72 2.36 0.68 8.01
CA ILE A 72 3.70 0.65 8.59
C ILE A 72 4.67 1.47 7.76
N SER A 73 4.61 1.37 6.45
CA SER A 73 5.46 2.14 5.55
C SER A 73 4.84 2.23 4.16
N VAL A 74 5.20 3.27 3.41
CA VAL A 74 4.74 3.46 2.04
C VAL A 74 5.91 3.98 1.22
N ARG A 75 6.14 3.39 0.07
CA ARG A 75 7.21 3.81 -0.84
C ARG A 75 6.74 3.68 -2.28
N HIS A 76 7.47 4.28 -3.19
CA HIS A 76 7.21 4.04 -4.61
C HIS A 76 7.36 2.55 -4.91
N ALA A 77 6.53 2.03 -5.77
CA ALA A 77 6.60 0.62 -6.17
C ALA A 77 7.89 0.36 -6.94
N ARG A 78 8.45 -0.82 -6.74
CA ARG A 78 9.62 -1.28 -7.48
C ARG A 78 9.19 -1.75 -8.87
N ALA A 79 10.15 -1.95 -9.75
CA ALA A 79 9.85 -2.32 -11.14
C ALA A 79 9.03 -3.60 -11.26
N ASP A 80 9.37 -4.62 -10.47
CA ASP A 80 8.65 -5.89 -10.47
C ASP A 80 7.22 -5.73 -9.91
N GLU A 81 7.06 -4.90 -8.90
CA GLU A 81 5.74 -4.62 -8.31
C GLU A 81 4.86 -3.87 -9.30
N LYS A 82 5.43 -2.89 -10.00
CA LYS A 82 4.71 -2.16 -11.04
C LYS A 82 4.27 -3.09 -12.17
N ALA A 83 5.16 -3.98 -12.58
CA ALA A 83 4.86 -4.92 -13.66
C ALA A 83 3.70 -5.82 -13.29
N GLN A 84 3.68 -6.37 -12.09
CA GLN A 84 2.58 -7.18 -11.60
C GLN A 84 1.27 -6.42 -11.54
N TYR A 85 1.33 -5.20 -11.03
CA TYR A 85 0.15 -4.35 -10.92
C TYR A 85 -0.43 -4.02 -12.31
N LEU A 86 0.42 -3.60 -13.23
CA LEU A 86 -0.01 -3.23 -14.58
C LEU A 86 -0.55 -4.42 -15.37
N GLU A 87 0.03 -5.59 -15.17
CA GLU A 87 -0.46 -6.81 -15.81
C GLU A 87 -1.84 -7.19 -15.30
N GLY A 88 -2.04 -7.15 -14.00
CA GLY A 88 -3.34 -7.39 -13.39
C GLY A 88 -4.41 -6.40 -13.83
N ALA A 89 -4.08 -5.12 -13.88
CA ALA A 89 -4.99 -4.08 -14.33
C ALA A 89 -5.35 -4.27 -15.81
N ARG A 90 -4.38 -4.69 -16.64
CA ARG A 90 -4.60 -4.96 -18.05
C ARG A 90 -5.58 -6.11 -18.25
N GLU A 91 -5.43 -7.18 -17.48
CA GLU A 91 -6.34 -8.31 -17.54
C GLU A 91 -7.77 -7.91 -17.20
N VAL A 92 -7.92 -7.13 -16.13
CA VAL A 92 -9.23 -6.60 -15.73
C VAL A 92 -9.79 -5.68 -16.81
N GLY A 93 -8.95 -4.86 -17.42
CA GLY A 93 -9.36 -3.91 -18.45
C GLY A 93 -9.88 -4.55 -19.74
N HIS A 94 -9.60 -5.82 -19.96
CA HIS A 94 -10.03 -6.55 -21.15
C HIS A 94 -11.39 -7.23 -21.00
N ARG A 95 -11.99 -7.11 -19.87
CA ARG A 95 -13.30 -7.74 -19.62
C ARG A 95 -14.48 -6.89 -20.03
#